data_2611d590c6e3374a6764e5fb38a1aac2
#
_entry.id   2611d590c6e3374a6764e5fb38a1aac2
#
_cell.length_a   1.000
_cell.length_b   1.000
_cell.length_c   1.000
_cell.angle_alpha   90.00
_cell.angle_beta   90.00
_cell.angle_gamma   90.00
#
_symmetry.space_group_name_H-M   'P 1'
#
loop_
_entity.id
_entity.type
_entity.pdbx_description
1 polymer ?
#
loop_
_entity_poly.entity_id
_entity_poly.type
_entity_poly.pdbx_seq_one_letter_code
_entity_poly.pdbx_strand_id
1 'polypeptide(L)'
;KSIKQNKMCISISLMLILLLCMFTATSKNIYAQSKDSNDVKAIQSIITIQRNKGAKVSTNLDNKRQYKWSKKTGRLREINWYKKGLKGNINFNKLTELRYINVKRNSLKNISLNKVEKLKILMCQKNKLNKLYIKENKKLDVLDCSNNNIKKLNVVKNEKLCEFDCSHNSLKKLKISKSMKKLFALDCSYNKITKLKIKGLHHLENIDCSHNRLKQLCIKNIGSVVYLDCQNNKLTELNYPNENIAELNCSHNKLISIDVNYMGQLNCSYNNIRELKGGSNSLSSLYCSHNQITDIDIGNLFEDWPGNLYCDHNNISSLDLTGILGMEKVVCDKKVKMIGVASGTKVVRK
;
A
#
# COMPACT_ATOMS: atom_id res chain seq x y z
N LYS A 1 -17.80 -7.00 -1.47
CA LYS A 1 -16.70 -7.38 -0.54
C LYS A 1 -15.36 -7.78 -1.20
N SER A 2 -15.24 -7.90 -2.53
CA SER A 2 -14.05 -8.54 -3.13
C SER A 2 -13.20 -7.69 -4.09
N ILE A 3 -13.60 -6.48 -4.46
CA ILE A 3 -12.90 -5.70 -5.48
C ILE A 3 -11.66 -4.94 -4.93
N LYS A 4 -11.70 -4.54 -3.64
CA LYS A 4 -10.63 -3.72 -3.03
C LYS A 4 -9.31 -4.46 -2.75
N GLN A 5 -9.33 -5.74 -2.41
CA GLN A 5 -8.08 -6.51 -2.19
C GLN A 5 -7.38 -6.92 -3.49
N ASN A 6 -8.12 -6.99 -4.61
CA ASN A 6 -7.53 -7.38 -5.90
C ASN A 6 -6.77 -6.26 -6.61
N LYS A 7 -7.18 -4.98 -6.52
CA LYS A 7 -6.51 -3.90 -7.28
C LYS A 7 -5.09 -3.61 -6.78
N MET A 8 -4.85 -3.56 -5.47
CA MET A 8 -3.50 -3.31 -4.93
C MET A 8 -2.59 -4.55 -5.05
N CYS A 9 -3.14 -5.76 -4.87
CA CYS A 9 -2.40 -7.01 -5.13
C CYS A 9 -2.11 -7.23 -6.63
N ILE A 10 -3.00 -6.78 -7.53
CA ILE A 10 -2.82 -6.90 -8.99
C ILE A 10 -1.73 -5.93 -9.49
N SER A 11 -1.66 -4.70 -8.96
CA SER A 11 -0.60 -3.74 -9.32
C SER A 11 0.79 -4.26 -8.92
N ILE A 12 0.95 -4.79 -7.72
CA ILE A 12 2.20 -5.39 -7.23
C ILE A 12 2.59 -6.61 -8.08
N SER A 13 1.62 -7.43 -8.50
CA SER A 13 1.89 -8.62 -9.32
C SER A 13 2.20 -8.28 -10.79
N LEU A 14 1.53 -7.28 -11.40
CA LEU A 14 1.76 -6.92 -12.81
C LEU A 14 3.10 -6.20 -13.01
N MET A 15 3.52 -5.33 -12.09
CA MET A 15 4.81 -4.64 -12.19
C MET A 15 5.99 -5.58 -11.92
N LEU A 16 5.81 -6.59 -11.05
CA LEU A 16 6.79 -7.68 -10.88
C LEU A 16 6.97 -8.50 -12.16
N ILE A 17 5.91 -8.73 -12.95
CA ILE A 17 5.97 -9.44 -14.24
C ILE A 17 6.66 -8.58 -15.30
N LEU A 18 6.40 -7.27 -15.36
CA LEU A 18 7.04 -6.35 -16.30
C LEU A 18 8.53 -6.12 -16.02
N LEU A 19 8.96 -6.07 -14.76
CA LEU A 19 10.38 -6.02 -14.38
C LEU A 19 11.14 -7.32 -14.69
N LEU A 20 10.45 -8.45 -14.73
CA LEU A 20 11.04 -9.75 -15.13
C LEU A 20 11.20 -9.89 -16.66
N CYS A 21 10.40 -9.17 -17.47
CA CYS A 21 10.41 -9.30 -18.94
C CYS A 21 11.43 -8.42 -19.66
N MET A 22 12.06 -7.42 -19.01
CA MET A 22 13.00 -6.51 -19.68
C MET A 22 14.45 -7.05 -19.82
N PHE A 23 14.67 -8.34 -19.69
CA PHE A 23 16.01 -8.96 -19.88
C PHE A 23 16.03 -10.01 -20.98
N THR A 24 15.57 -9.67 -22.18
CA THR A 24 15.84 -10.52 -23.35
C THR A 24 16.53 -9.73 -24.46
N ALA A 25 17.59 -10.35 -24.93
CA ALA A 25 18.28 -10.21 -26.20
C ALA A 25 19.52 -9.32 -26.24
N THR A 26 20.67 -9.95 -26.10
CA THR A 26 21.74 -9.95 -27.14
C THR A 26 22.55 -11.22 -26.98
N SER A 27 22.47 -12.08 -27.98
CA SER A 27 23.23 -13.33 -28.08
C SER A 27 24.68 -13.04 -28.47
N LYS A 28 25.60 -13.05 -27.51
CA LYS A 28 26.99 -13.41 -27.71
C LYS A 28 27.21 -14.72 -26.95
N ASN A 29 27.82 -15.73 -27.60
CA ASN A 29 28.26 -16.96 -26.96
C ASN A 29 29.20 -16.63 -25.80
N ILE A 30 28.65 -16.44 -24.61
CA ILE A 30 29.40 -16.28 -23.38
C ILE A 30 29.41 -17.65 -22.73
N TYR A 31 30.57 -18.35 -22.73
CA TYR A 31 30.79 -19.51 -21.88
C TYR A 31 30.26 -19.18 -20.48
N ALA A 32 29.33 -19.98 -19.98
CA ALA A 32 28.77 -19.76 -18.64
C ALA A 32 29.89 -19.92 -17.63
N GLN A 33 30.27 -18.82 -16.98
CA GLN A 33 31.29 -18.85 -15.94
C GLN A 33 30.84 -19.76 -14.80
N SER A 34 31.77 -20.54 -14.24
CA SER A 34 31.53 -21.35 -13.04
C SER A 34 30.99 -20.48 -11.88
N LYS A 35 30.18 -21.10 -11.01
CA LYS A 35 29.70 -20.40 -9.80
C LYS A 35 30.86 -19.94 -8.93
N ASP A 36 30.81 -18.72 -8.45
CA ASP A 36 31.82 -18.13 -7.55
C ASP A 36 31.95 -18.97 -6.27
N SER A 37 33.15 -19.41 -5.96
CA SER A 37 33.44 -20.33 -4.85
C SER A 37 33.11 -19.74 -3.48
N ASN A 38 33.28 -18.41 -3.30
CA ASN A 38 32.95 -17.72 -2.05
C ASN A 38 31.43 -17.65 -1.86
N ASP A 39 30.68 -17.34 -2.92
CA ASP A 39 29.23 -17.33 -2.86
C ASP A 39 28.68 -18.74 -2.63
N VAL A 40 29.29 -19.78 -3.26
CA VAL A 40 28.92 -21.19 -3.02
C VAL A 40 29.13 -21.56 -1.56
N LYS A 41 30.31 -21.31 -0.99
CA LYS A 41 30.59 -21.60 0.44
C LYS A 41 29.64 -20.84 1.36
N ALA A 42 29.37 -19.57 1.05
CA ALA A 42 28.49 -18.72 1.86
C ALA A 42 27.06 -19.24 1.85
N ILE A 43 26.50 -19.55 0.68
CA ILE A 43 25.11 -20.04 0.57
C ILE A 43 24.95 -21.44 1.17
N GLN A 44 25.92 -22.34 0.96
CA GLN A 44 25.91 -23.69 1.57
C GLN A 44 25.90 -23.63 3.09
N SER A 45 26.71 -22.75 3.70
CA SER A 45 26.68 -22.53 5.15
C SER A 45 25.30 -22.11 5.64
N ILE A 46 24.64 -21.17 4.94
CA ILE A 46 23.29 -20.73 5.30
C ILE A 46 22.28 -21.88 5.16
N ILE A 47 22.36 -22.65 4.05
CA ILE A 47 21.51 -23.80 3.79
C ILE A 47 21.65 -24.83 4.91
N THR A 48 22.86 -25.22 5.28
CA THR A 48 23.13 -26.17 6.37
C THR A 48 22.49 -25.71 7.68
N ILE A 49 22.74 -24.46 8.09
CA ILE A 49 22.16 -23.89 9.33
C ILE A 49 20.63 -23.93 9.29
N GLN A 50 20.02 -23.61 8.16
CA GLN A 50 18.56 -23.54 8.07
C GLN A 50 17.93 -24.94 7.97
N ARG A 51 18.57 -25.87 7.27
CA ARG A 51 18.13 -27.28 7.19
C ARG A 51 18.19 -27.97 8.55
N ASN A 52 19.22 -27.72 9.33
CA ASN A 52 19.32 -28.22 10.73
C ASN A 52 18.19 -27.69 11.61
N LYS A 53 17.52 -26.56 11.22
CA LYS A 53 16.30 -26.03 11.85
C LYS A 53 15.01 -26.54 11.20
N GLY A 54 15.11 -27.49 10.25
CA GLY A 54 13.98 -28.11 9.56
C GLY A 54 13.52 -27.36 8.29
N ALA A 55 14.30 -26.42 7.77
CA ALA A 55 13.94 -25.74 6.53
C ALA A 55 14.08 -26.65 5.29
N LYS A 56 13.14 -26.51 4.34
CA LYS A 56 13.10 -27.28 3.08
C LYS A 56 13.75 -26.52 1.92
N VAL A 57 14.95 -25.98 2.15
CA VAL A 57 15.73 -25.32 1.10
C VAL A 57 16.55 -26.36 0.33
N SER A 58 16.68 -26.17 -0.99
CA SER A 58 17.43 -27.07 -1.85
C SER A 58 18.93 -26.98 -1.58
N THR A 59 19.60 -28.12 -1.50
CA THR A 59 21.08 -28.21 -1.51
C THR A 59 21.64 -28.15 -2.92
N ASN A 60 20.81 -28.47 -3.94
CA ASN A 60 21.19 -28.32 -5.33
C ASN A 60 21.16 -26.84 -5.72
N LEU A 61 22.32 -26.24 -5.94
CA LEU A 61 22.49 -24.84 -6.29
C LEU A 61 22.16 -24.53 -7.77
N ASP A 62 21.86 -25.55 -8.59
CA ASP A 62 21.34 -25.43 -9.96
C ASP A 62 19.80 -25.35 -9.99
N ASN A 63 19.15 -25.46 -8.86
CA ASN A 63 17.71 -25.29 -8.75
C ASN A 63 17.30 -23.85 -9.08
N LYS A 64 17.00 -23.59 -10.36
CA LYS A 64 16.64 -22.27 -10.88
C LYS A 64 15.40 -21.63 -10.23
N ARG A 65 14.55 -22.42 -9.56
CA ARG A 65 13.41 -21.91 -8.77
C ARG A 65 13.85 -21.25 -7.47
N GLN A 66 15.02 -21.63 -6.95
CA GLN A 66 15.52 -21.11 -5.68
C GLN A 66 16.74 -20.21 -5.83
N TYR A 67 17.55 -20.42 -6.86
CA TYR A 67 18.82 -19.69 -7.05
C TYR A 67 18.97 -19.22 -8.48
N LYS A 68 19.40 -17.95 -8.65
CA LYS A 68 19.83 -17.46 -9.95
C LYS A 68 21.24 -16.88 -9.85
N TRP A 69 22.11 -17.41 -10.70
CA TRP A 69 23.51 -17.04 -10.80
C TRP A 69 23.75 -16.16 -12.02
N SER A 70 24.70 -15.25 -11.91
CA SER A 70 25.13 -14.43 -13.05
C SER A 70 25.96 -15.27 -14.02
N LYS A 71 25.52 -15.40 -15.26
CA LYS A 71 26.29 -16.07 -16.32
C LYS A 71 27.64 -15.41 -16.59
N LYS A 72 27.74 -14.08 -16.39
CA LYS A 72 28.94 -13.29 -16.63
C LYS A 72 29.97 -13.38 -15.51
N THR A 73 29.55 -13.48 -14.24
CA THR A 73 30.43 -13.36 -13.08
C THR A 73 30.39 -14.55 -12.13
N GLY A 74 29.56 -15.55 -12.41
CA GLY A 74 29.35 -16.68 -11.50
C GLY A 74 28.73 -16.32 -10.13
N ARG A 75 28.46 -15.04 -9.84
CA ARG A 75 27.98 -14.58 -8.54
C ARG A 75 26.48 -14.82 -8.36
N LEU A 76 26.05 -15.13 -7.14
CA LEU A 76 24.65 -15.35 -6.79
C LEU A 76 23.89 -14.01 -6.81
N ARG A 77 22.81 -13.95 -7.61
CA ARG A 77 21.99 -12.75 -7.82
C ARG A 77 20.64 -12.80 -7.13
N GLU A 78 20.02 -14.00 -7.08
CA GLU A 78 18.67 -14.13 -6.54
C GLU A 78 18.54 -15.37 -5.66
N ILE A 79 17.79 -15.21 -4.58
CA ILE A 79 17.38 -16.28 -3.67
C ILE A 79 15.85 -16.22 -3.54
N ASN A 80 15.21 -17.35 -3.81
CA ASN A 80 13.78 -17.53 -3.59
C ASN A 80 13.52 -18.70 -2.63
N TRP A 81 13.31 -18.38 -1.38
CA TRP A 81 13.01 -19.33 -0.30
C TRP A 81 11.62 -19.08 0.30
N TYR A 82 10.64 -18.78 -0.58
CA TYR A 82 9.24 -18.65 -0.21
C TYR A 82 8.73 -19.94 0.46
N LYS A 83 8.15 -19.80 1.67
CA LYS A 83 7.51 -20.91 2.40
C LYS A 83 8.43 -22.15 2.53
N LYS A 84 9.71 -21.94 2.86
CA LYS A 84 10.70 -23.03 3.02
C LYS A 84 10.92 -23.44 4.48
N GLY A 85 10.18 -22.87 5.42
CA GLY A 85 10.29 -23.20 6.87
C GLY A 85 11.52 -22.61 7.53
N LEU A 86 12.07 -21.50 6.99
CA LEU A 86 13.20 -20.79 7.58
C LEU A 86 12.86 -20.31 9.01
N LYS A 87 13.83 -20.45 9.94
CA LYS A 87 13.63 -20.07 11.35
C LYS A 87 14.79 -19.26 11.91
N GLY A 88 14.46 -18.38 12.88
CA GLY A 88 15.45 -17.63 13.65
C GLY A 88 16.16 -16.56 12.80
N ASN A 89 17.48 -16.49 12.90
CA ASN A 89 18.29 -15.47 12.23
C ASN A 89 18.90 -16.01 10.95
N ILE A 90 18.98 -15.15 9.95
CA ILE A 90 19.64 -15.43 8.68
C ILE A 90 20.58 -14.28 8.31
N ASN A 91 21.74 -14.62 7.74
CA ASN A 91 22.78 -13.63 7.41
C ASN A 91 23.22 -13.79 5.96
N PHE A 92 22.92 -12.77 5.14
CA PHE A 92 23.28 -12.71 3.73
C PHE A 92 24.51 -11.84 3.45
N ASN A 93 25.21 -11.31 4.48
CA ASN A 93 26.27 -10.31 4.30
C ASN A 93 27.45 -10.76 3.41
N LYS A 94 27.71 -12.05 3.30
CA LYS A 94 28.75 -12.59 2.40
C LYS A 94 28.32 -12.65 0.95
N LEU A 95 27.02 -12.51 0.63
CA LEU A 95 26.43 -12.60 -0.70
C LEU A 95 26.20 -11.20 -1.27
N THR A 96 27.27 -10.46 -1.49
CA THR A 96 27.25 -9.02 -1.79
C THR A 96 26.62 -8.66 -3.15
N GLU A 97 26.50 -9.63 -4.04
CA GLU A 97 25.94 -9.43 -5.37
C GLU A 97 24.45 -9.71 -5.49
N LEU A 98 23.79 -10.09 -4.37
CA LEU A 98 22.34 -10.32 -4.36
C LEU A 98 21.57 -9.06 -4.76
N ARG A 99 20.59 -9.27 -5.64
CA ARG A 99 19.65 -8.24 -6.12
C ARG A 99 18.22 -8.54 -5.75
N TYR A 100 17.88 -9.80 -5.54
CA TYR A 100 16.55 -10.27 -5.18
C TYR A 100 16.63 -11.27 -4.05
N ILE A 101 15.83 -11.03 -3.00
CA ILE A 101 15.67 -11.96 -1.88
C ILE A 101 14.17 -12.10 -1.61
N ASN A 102 13.67 -13.31 -1.73
CA ASN A 102 12.33 -13.69 -1.31
C ASN A 102 12.40 -14.75 -0.21
N VAL A 103 12.08 -14.33 0.99
CA VAL A 103 11.97 -15.19 2.19
C VAL A 103 10.59 -15.08 2.82
N LYS A 104 9.58 -14.70 2.05
CA LYS A 104 8.18 -14.58 2.44
C LYS A 104 7.63 -15.86 3.05
N ARG A 105 6.69 -15.73 4.01
CA ARG A 105 6.00 -16.86 4.68
C ARG A 105 6.97 -17.85 5.30
N ASN A 106 7.79 -17.37 6.20
CA ASN A 106 8.71 -18.17 7.02
C ASN A 106 8.56 -17.78 8.51
N SER A 107 9.51 -18.16 9.36
CA SER A 107 9.52 -17.83 10.79
C SER A 107 10.82 -17.15 11.20
N LEU A 108 11.35 -16.27 10.33
CA LEU A 108 12.58 -15.53 10.59
C LEU A 108 12.35 -14.46 11.67
N LYS A 109 13.30 -14.37 12.60
CA LYS A 109 13.35 -13.33 13.66
C LYS A 109 14.24 -12.16 13.29
N ASN A 110 15.26 -12.40 12.44
CA ASN A 110 16.17 -11.36 11.95
C ASN A 110 16.75 -11.73 10.59
N ILE A 111 17.03 -10.69 9.78
CA ILE A 111 17.70 -10.80 8.48
C ILE A 111 18.86 -9.79 8.48
N SER A 112 20.10 -10.25 8.27
CA SER A 112 21.27 -9.38 8.14
C SER A 112 21.59 -9.12 6.68
N LEU A 113 21.65 -7.84 6.28
CA LEU A 113 21.78 -7.36 4.90
C LEU A 113 22.83 -6.24 4.76
N ASN A 114 23.63 -5.96 5.79
CA ASN A 114 24.47 -4.75 5.86
C ASN A 114 25.50 -4.63 4.73
N LYS A 115 25.93 -5.74 4.10
CA LYS A 115 26.87 -5.74 2.97
C LYS A 115 26.21 -6.11 1.63
N VAL A 116 24.86 -6.17 1.58
CA VAL A 116 24.10 -6.52 0.38
C VAL A 116 23.62 -5.25 -0.34
N GLU A 117 24.57 -4.40 -0.70
CA GLU A 117 24.29 -3.03 -1.20
C GLU A 117 23.66 -2.99 -2.60
N LYS A 118 23.71 -4.13 -3.34
CA LYS A 118 23.12 -4.25 -4.68
C LYS A 118 21.66 -4.74 -4.66
N LEU A 119 21.10 -4.97 -3.47
CA LEU A 119 19.73 -5.45 -3.30
C LEU A 119 18.72 -4.45 -3.87
N LYS A 120 17.87 -4.95 -4.76
CA LYS A 120 16.78 -4.19 -5.39
C LYS A 120 15.42 -4.58 -4.86
N ILE A 121 15.19 -5.86 -4.60
CA ILE A 121 13.89 -6.39 -4.17
C ILE A 121 14.09 -7.23 -2.92
N LEU A 122 13.37 -6.87 -1.87
CA LEU A 122 13.30 -7.62 -0.62
C LEU A 122 11.84 -7.98 -0.29
N MET A 123 11.51 -9.27 -0.39
CA MET A 123 10.22 -9.83 0.00
C MET A 123 10.41 -10.63 1.29
N CYS A 124 10.10 -10.03 2.44
CA CYS A 124 10.26 -10.66 3.75
C CYS A 124 8.97 -10.67 4.59
N GLN A 125 7.83 -10.44 3.94
CA GLN A 125 6.52 -10.43 4.58
C GLN A 125 6.12 -11.80 5.15
N LYS A 126 5.22 -11.76 6.14
CA LYS A 126 4.74 -12.95 6.86
C LYS A 126 5.89 -13.74 7.47
N ASN A 127 6.62 -13.06 8.36
CA ASN A 127 7.69 -13.59 9.20
C ASN A 127 7.48 -13.16 10.67
N LYS A 128 8.50 -13.29 11.51
CA LYS A 128 8.51 -12.88 12.92
C LYS A 128 9.56 -11.81 13.19
N LEU A 129 9.84 -10.96 12.18
CA LEU A 129 10.87 -9.91 12.28
C LEU A 129 10.46 -8.86 13.31
N ASN A 130 11.31 -8.58 14.28
CA ASN A 130 11.12 -7.48 15.23
C ASN A 130 11.97 -6.24 14.88
N LYS A 131 12.95 -6.40 14.00
CA LYS A 131 13.85 -5.37 13.46
C LYS A 131 14.17 -5.68 12.02
N LEU A 132 14.38 -4.63 11.22
CA LEU A 132 14.89 -4.73 9.85
C LEU A 132 15.82 -3.54 9.60
N TYR A 133 17.11 -3.82 9.32
CA TYR A 133 18.14 -2.83 9.05
C TYR A 133 18.46 -2.83 7.56
N ILE A 134 18.05 -1.78 6.86
CA ILE A 134 18.17 -1.64 5.40
C ILE A 134 18.84 -0.32 4.97
N LYS A 135 19.47 0.40 5.90
CA LYS A 135 20.11 1.69 5.63
C LYS A 135 21.14 1.63 4.50
N GLU A 136 21.87 0.51 4.39
CA GLU A 136 22.92 0.35 3.39
C GLU A 136 22.39 -0.20 2.05
N ASN A 137 21.15 -0.67 2.02
CA ASN A 137 20.51 -1.19 0.80
C ASN A 137 19.89 -0.04 -0.03
N LYS A 138 20.70 0.94 -0.40
CA LYS A 138 20.27 2.18 -1.10
C LYS A 138 19.73 1.95 -2.51
N LYS A 139 19.86 0.71 -3.04
CA LYS A 139 19.34 0.32 -4.36
C LYS A 139 18.00 -0.38 -4.31
N LEU A 140 17.37 -0.47 -3.13
CA LEU A 140 16.04 -1.04 -3.00
C LEU A 140 15.04 -0.24 -3.83
N ASP A 141 14.39 -0.94 -4.75
CA ASP A 141 13.27 -0.48 -5.57
C ASP A 141 11.94 -0.97 -4.96
N VAL A 142 11.91 -2.22 -4.43
CA VAL A 142 10.72 -2.82 -3.82
C VAL A 142 11.05 -3.39 -2.44
N LEU A 143 10.27 -2.99 -1.45
CA LEU A 143 10.34 -3.53 -0.09
C LEU A 143 8.96 -3.96 0.38
N ASP A 144 8.78 -5.27 0.59
CA ASP A 144 7.63 -5.79 1.31
C ASP A 144 8.09 -6.47 2.60
N CYS A 145 7.85 -5.80 3.71
CA CYS A 145 8.12 -6.28 5.06
C CYS A 145 6.84 -6.38 5.91
N SER A 146 5.70 -6.45 5.26
CA SER A 146 4.39 -6.53 5.89
C SER A 146 4.21 -7.81 6.73
N ASN A 147 3.23 -7.79 7.62
CA ASN A 147 2.90 -8.94 8.46
C ASN A 147 4.13 -9.47 9.24
N ASN A 148 4.71 -8.58 10.03
CA ASN A 148 5.84 -8.85 10.93
C ASN A 148 5.59 -8.21 12.32
N ASN A 149 6.60 -8.18 13.18
CA ASN A 149 6.52 -7.57 14.51
C ASN A 149 7.42 -6.32 14.62
N ILE A 150 7.68 -5.63 13.51
CA ILE A 150 8.64 -4.53 13.45
C ILE A 150 8.11 -3.32 14.23
N LYS A 151 8.91 -2.83 15.18
CA LYS A 151 8.56 -1.69 16.03
C LYS A 151 9.18 -0.38 15.55
N LYS A 152 10.32 -0.45 14.84
CA LYS A 152 11.07 0.69 14.30
C LYS A 152 11.61 0.32 12.92
N LEU A 153 11.39 1.17 11.94
CA LEU A 153 11.89 1.00 10.58
C LEU A 153 12.39 2.36 10.07
N ASN A 154 13.60 2.38 9.52
CA ASN A 154 14.20 3.58 8.93
C ASN A 154 14.47 3.32 7.45
N VAL A 155 13.73 4.00 6.58
CA VAL A 155 13.80 3.90 5.12
C VAL A 155 14.35 5.18 4.45
N VAL A 156 14.76 6.18 5.24
CA VAL A 156 15.11 7.52 4.74
C VAL A 156 16.23 7.51 3.68
N LYS A 157 17.12 6.52 3.73
CA LYS A 157 18.23 6.36 2.76
C LYS A 157 17.88 5.46 1.56
N ASN A 158 16.68 4.88 1.53
CA ASN A 158 16.22 4.02 0.44
C ASN A 158 15.44 4.85 -0.60
N GLU A 159 16.11 5.83 -1.17
CA GLU A 159 15.53 6.89 -2.03
C GLU A 159 15.00 6.36 -3.37
N LYS A 160 15.38 5.12 -3.74
CA LYS A 160 14.95 4.48 -4.99
C LYS A 160 13.66 3.68 -4.87
N LEU A 161 13.11 3.55 -3.65
CA LEU A 161 11.87 2.81 -3.44
C LEU A 161 10.77 3.35 -4.36
N CYS A 162 10.18 2.43 -5.10
CA CYS A 162 8.98 2.60 -5.93
C CYS A 162 7.76 2.03 -5.23
N GLU A 163 7.89 0.84 -4.62
CA GLU A 163 6.84 0.19 -3.85
C GLU A 163 7.33 -0.10 -2.43
N PHE A 164 6.54 0.31 -1.45
CA PHE A 164 6.86 0.11 -0.05
C PHE A 164 5.65 -0.35 0.75
N ASP A 165 5.67 -1.62 1.17
CA ASP A 165 4.69 -2.22 2.06
C ASP A 165 5.33 -2.54 3.42
N CYS A 166 4.87 -1.86 4.47
CA CYS A 166 5.21 -2.13 5.86
C CYS A 166 3.96 -2.34 6.72
N SER A 167 2.84 -2.70 6.10
CA SER A 167 1.57 -2.94 6.76
C SER A 167 1.62 -4.08 7.78
N HIS A 168 0.64 -4.14 8.66
CA HIS A 168 0.55 -5.20 9.67
C HIS A 168 1.85 -5.38 10.47
N ASN A 169 2.31 -4.28 11.10
CA ASN A 169 3.46 -4.25 11.98
C ASN A 169 3.15 -3.53 13.31
N SER A 170 4.15 -3.13 14.06
CA SER A 170 3.98 -2.40 15.33
C SER A 170 4.65 -1.02 15.30
N LEU A 171 4.73 -0.38 14.14
CA LEU A 171 5.38 0.91 13.95
C LEU A 171 4.61 2.02 14.66
N LYS A 172 5.28 2.76 15.54
CA LYS A 172 4.72 3.97 16.18
C LYS A 172 5.01 5.25 15.39
N LYS A 173 6.06 5.22 14.57
CA LYS A 173 6.51 6.34 13.72
C LYS A 173 7.01 5.78 12.39
N LEU A 174 6.70 6.49 11.31
CA LEU A 174 7.23 6.25 9.98
C LEU A 174 7.64 7.59 9.38
N LYS A 175 8.87 7.68 8.88
CA LYS A 175 9.38 8.88 8.21
C LYS A 175 9.56 8.56 6.73
N ILE A 176 8.81 9.24 5.89
CA ILE A 176 8.93 9.21 4.43
C ILE A 176 9.79 10.40 4.00
N SER A 177 10.82 10.14 3.21
CA SER A 177 11.73 11.20 2.72
C SER A 177 11.18 11.83 1.44
N LYS A 178 11.29 13.16 1.33
CA LYS A 178 11.04 13.88 0.07
C LYS A 178 11.96 13.46 -1.10
N SER A 179 13.04 12.74 -0.79
CA SER A 179 13.98 12.21 -1.79
C SER A 179 13.51 10.89 -2.44
N MET A 180 12.45 10.28 -1.95
CA MET A 180 11.86 9.05 -2.52
C MET A 180 11.01 9.36 -3.76
N LYS A 181 11.62 10.03 -4.76
CA LYS A 181 10.91 10.60 -5.93
C LYS A 181 10.22 9.56 -6.80
N LYS A 182 10.59 8.28 -6.69
CA LYS A 182 10.01 7.17 -7.46
C LYS A 182 8.90 6.44 -6.73
N LEU A 183 8.62 6.82 -5.48
CA LEU A 183 7.61 6.13 -4.69
C LEU A 183 6.24 6.31 -5.33
N PHE A 184 5.67 5.18 -5.77
CA PHE A 184 4.38 5.09 -6.45
C PHE A 184 3.30 4.54 -5.51
N ALA A 185 3.66 3.56 -4.67
CA ALA A 185 2.73 2.94 -3.73
C ALA A 185 3.33 2.85 -2.32
N LEU A 186 2.55 3.28 -1.33
CA LEU A 186 2.86 3.19 0.09
C LEU A 186 1.72 2.49 0.82
N ASP A 187 1.99 1.33 1.41
CA ASP A 187 1.12 0.71 2.40
C ASP A 187 1.79 0.70 3.77
N CYS A 188 1.24 1.45 4.70
CA CYS A 188 1.64 1.46 6.11
C CYS A 188 0.44 1.18 7.05
N SER A 189 -0.62 0.57 6.51
CA SER A 189 -1.83 0.21 7.24
C SER A 189 -1.58 -0.75 8.39
N TYR A 190 -2.54 -0.89 9.29
CA TYR A 190 -2.46 -1.81 10.44
C TYR A 190 -1.15 -1.68 11.23
N ASN A 191 -0.87 -0.43 11.67
CA ASN A 191 0.26 -0.11 12.53
C ASN A 191 -0.20 0.71 13.77
N LYS A 192 0.70 1.39 14.45
CA LYS A 192 0.42 2.24 15.61
C LYS A 192 0.89 3.68 15.37
N ILE A 193 0.94 4.12 14.11
CA ILE A 193 1.46 5.43 13.69
C ILE A 193 0.51 6.52 14.17
N THR A 194 1.06 7.58 14.77
CA THR A 194 0.26 8.69 15.32
C THR A 194 0.30 9.95 14.46
N LYS A 195 1.29 10.06 13.58
CA LYS A 195 1.50 11.19 12.67
C LYS A 195 2.19 10.71 11.41
N LEU A 196 1.66 11.10 10.25
CA LEU A 196 2.27 10.81 8.95
C LEU A 196 2.38 12.12 8.14
N LYS A 197 3.58 12.37 7.60
CA LYS A 197 3.85 13.50 6.71
C LYS A 197 4.41 12.98 5.39
N ILE A 198 3.75 13.32 4.30
CA ILE A 198 4.12 12.97 2.93
C ILE A 198 4.22 14.27 2.14
N LYS A 199 5.39 14.59 1.59
CA LYS A 199 5.62 15.85 0.87
C LYS A 199 6.53 15.67 -0.33
N GLY A 200 6.16 16.30 -1.46
CA GLY A 200 7.00 16.42 -2.65
C GLY A 200 7.28 15.09 -3.35
N LEU A 201 6.32 14.17 -3.37
CA LEU A 201 6.39 12.86 -4.02
C LEU A 201 5.40 12.81 -5.18
N HIS A 202 5.81 13.35 -6.34
CA HIS A 202 4.93 13.59 -7.48
C HIS A 202 4.46 12.32 -8.21
N HIS A 203 5.05 11.17 -7.93
CA HIS A 203 4.64 9.88 -8.51
C HIS A 203 3.85 8.99 -7.53
N LEU A 204 3.55 9.49 -6.33
CA LEU A 204 2.84 8.72 -5.32
C LEU A 204 1.34 8.76 -5.59
N GLU A 205 0.79 7.67 -6.11
CA GLU A 205 -0.60 7.54 -6.52
C GLU A 205 -1.44 6.74 -5.53
N ASN A 206 -0.83 5.76 -4.84
CA ASN A 206 -1.55 4.84 -3.96
C ASN A 206 -1.03 4.95 -2.53
N ILE A 207 -1.90 5.34 -1.61
CA ILE A 207 -1.58 5.51 -0.19
C ILE A 207 -2.59 4.75 0.66
N ASP A 208 -2.13 3.73 1.38
CA ASP A 208 -2.89 3.11 2.46
C ASP A 208 -2.21 3.37 3.80
N CYS A 209 -2.84 4.18 4.63
CA CYS A 209 -2.44 4.44 6.01
C CYS A 209 -3.57 4.14 7.00
N SER A 210 -4.53 3.32 6.58
CA SER A 210 -5.69 2.89 7.38
C SER A 210 -5.29 2.09 8.63
N HIS A 211 -6.22 1.94 9.54
CA HIS A 211 -6.03 1.13 10.75
C HIS A 211 -4.75 1.50 11.52
N ASN A 212 -4.61 2.80 11.82
CA ASN A 212 -3.51 3.36 12.58
C ASN A 212 -4.05 4.16 13.81
N ARG A 213 -3.26 5.06 14.34
CA ARG A 213 -3.63 5.97 15.42
C ARG A 213 -3.39 7.42 15.02
N LEU A 214 -3.52 7.73 13.71
CA LEU A 214 -3.20 9.04 13.17
C LEU A 214 -4.12 10.10 13.76
N LYS A 215 -3.52 11.09 14.41
CA LYS A 215 -4.15 12.35 14.79
C LYS A 215 -3.90 13.43 13.74
N GLN A 216 -2.84 13.27 12.96
CA GLN A 216 -2.44 14.18 11.89
C GLN A 216 -1.96 13.42 10.67
N LEU A 217 -2.56 13.71 9.52
CA LEU A 217 -2.12 13.29 8.20
C LEU A 217 -1.89 14.55 7.37
N CYS A 218 -0.67 14.74 6.90
CA CYS A 218 -0.31 15.88 6.08
C CYS A 218 0.25 15.38 4.74
N ILE A 219 -0.50 15.60 3.67
CA ILE A 219 -0.14 15.26 2.30
C ILE A 219 -0.05 16.57 1.53
N LYS A 220 1.15 16.95 1.04
CA LYS A 220 1.37 18.22 0.32
C LYS A 220 2.36 18.05 -0.82
N ASN A 221 2.13 18.79 -1.92
CA ASN A 221 3.01 18.83 -3.09
C ASN A 221 3.32 17.40 -3.58
N ILE A 222 2.29 16.62 -3.79
CA ILE A 222 2.32 15.32 -4.45
C ILE A 222 1.57 15.45 -5.77
N GLY A 223 1.70 14.48 -6.68
CA GLY A 223 0.88 14.45 -7.90
C GLY A 223 -0.54 13.98 -7.62
N SER A 224 -1.26 13.65 -8.68
CA SER A 224 -2.62 13.10 -8.57
C SER A 224 -2.62 11.82 -7.76
N VAL A 225 -3.38 11.79 -6.68
CA VAL A 225 -3.58 10.59 -5.87
C VAL A 225 -4.77 9.82 -6.42
N VAL A 226 -4.52 8.63 -6.93
CA VAL A 226 -5.61 7.76 -7.41
C VAL A 226 -6.39 7.17 -6.24
N TYR A 227 -5.68 6.70 -5.20
CA TYR A 227 -6.28 6.02 -4.06
C TYR A 227 -5.67 6.48 -2.74
N LEU A 228 -6.52 6.98 -1.83
CA LEU A 228 -6.15 7.30 -0.46
C LEU A 228 -7.08 6.59 0.54
N ASP A 229 -6.54 5.65 1.31
CA ASP A 229 -7.24 5.04 2.43
C ASP A 229 -6.60 5.48 3.75
N CYS A 230 -7.36 6.25 4.53
CA CYS A 230 -7.00 6.69 5.88
C CYS A 230 -8.07 6.32 6.92
N GLN A 231 -8.95 5.34 6.57
CA GLN A 231 -10.00 4.87 7.48
C GLN A 231 -9.45 4.34 8.81
N ASN A 232 -10.30 4.25 9.83
CA ASN A 232 -9.95 3.68 11.12
C ASN A 232 -8.72 4.35 11.75
N ASN A 233 -8.80 5.68 11.90
CA ASN A 233 -7.78 6.51 12.54
C ASN A 233 -8.41 7.44 13.60
N LYS A 234 -7.75 8.52 13.97
CA LYS A 234 -8.20 9.52 14.97
C LYS A 234 -8.12 10.95 14.41
N LEU A 235 -8.30 11.10 13.08
CA LEU A 235 -8.20 12.37 12.39
C LEU A 235 -9.40 13.27 12.77
N THR A 236 -9.13 14.51 13.15
CA THR A 236 -10.15 15.56 13.38
C THR A 236 -10.26 16.48 12.17
N GLU A 237 -9.23 16.53 11.35
CA GLU A 237 -9.15 17.27 10.09
C GLU A 237 -8.38 16.45 9.08
N LEU A 238 -8.62 16.67 7.80
CA LEU A 238 -7.92 16.01 6.72
C LEU A 238 -7.46 17.06 5.71
N ASN A 239 -6.14 17.30 5.70
CA ASN A 239 -5.49 18.20 4.77
C ASN A 239 -4.83 17.38 3.66
N TYR A 240 -5.40 17.40 2.48
CA TYR A 240 -4.88 16.76 1.27
C TYR A 240 -4.80 17.80 0.13
N PRO A 241 -4.01 17.54 -0.94
CA PRO A 241 -3.98 18.44 -2.08
C PRO A 241 -5.37 18.47 -2.75
N ASN A 242 -5.79 19.66 -3.16
CA ASN A 242 -7.06 19.89 -3.88
C ASN A 242 -6.98 19.41 -5.34
N GLU A 243 -6.21 18.38 -5.63
CA GLU A 243 -6.00 17.83 -6.96
C GLU A 243 -6.63 16.42 -6.98
N ASN A 244 -7.24 16.07 -8.08
CA ASN A 244 -8.02 14.87 -8.36
C ASN A 244 -7.65 13.62 -7.54
N ILE A 245 -8.49 13.27 -6.56
CA ILE A 245 -8.45 11.97 -5.87
C ILE A 245 -9.56 11.11 -6.48
N ALA A 246 -9.21 9.99 -7.14
CA ALA A 246 -10.23 9.12 -7.69
C ALA A 246 -11.03 8.39 -6.60
N GLU A 247 -10.37 7.88 -5.57
CA GLU A 247 -11.03 7.22 -4.43
C GLU A 247 -10.45 7.69 -3.09
N LEU A 248 -11.28 8.28 -2.22
CA LEU A 248 -10.94 8.61 -0.84
C LEU A 248 -11.77 7.80 0.14
N ASN A 249 -11.12 7.07 1.04
CA ASN A 249 -11.75 6.45 2.19
C ASN A 249 -11.18 7.04 3.49
N CYS A 250 -11.94 7.90 4.13
CA CYS A 250 -11.62 8.49 5.43
C CYS A 250 -12.63 8.09 6.53
N SER A 251 -13.37 7.00 6.31
CA SER A 251 -14.38 6.52 7.27
C SER A 251 -13.77 6.13 8.63
N HIS A 252 -14.60 6.08 9.65
CA HIS A 252 -14.17 5.73 11.01
C HIS A 252 -13.03 6.63 11.53
N ASN A 253 -13.26 7.96 11.52
CA ASN A 253 -12.38 8.97 12.07
C ASN A 253 -13.17 9.91 13.01
N LYS A 254 -12.72 11.13 13.22
CA LYS A 254 -13.36 12.18 14.05
C LYS A 254 -13.49 13.49 13.27
N LEU A 255 -13.61 13.42 11.94
CA LEU A 255 -13.72 14.59 11.08
C LEU A 255 -15.01 15.36 11.37
N ILE A 256 -14.93 16.69 11.39
CA ILE A 256 -16.09 17.58 11.59
C ILE A 256 -16.57 18.20 10.27
N SER A 257 -15.72 18.24 9.28
CA SER A 257 -16.02 18.64 7.90
C SER A 257 -15.07 17.95 6.94
N ILE A 258 -15.43 17.92 5.66
CA ILE A 258 -14.57 17.44 4.58
C ILE A 258 -14.82 18.28 3.33
N ASP A 259 -13.75 18.57 2.61
CA ASP A 259 -13.81 19.15 1.29
C ASP A 259 -14.05 18.05 0.26
N VAL A 260 -15.00 18.22 -0.65
CA VAL A 260 -15.40 17.20 -1.63
C VAL A 260 -15.03 17.58 -3.08
N ASN A 261 -14.22 18.62 -3.26
CA ASN A 261 -13.78 19.03 -4.59
C ASN A 261 -12.93 17.96 -5.26
N TYR A 262 -13.17 17.75 -6.57
CA TYR A 262 -12.37 16.91 -7.46
C TYR A 262 -12.19 15.44 -7.00
N MET A 263 -13.27 14.82 -6.51
CA MET A 263 -13.27 13.42 -6.09
C MET A 263 -14.19 12.57 -6.95
N GLY A 264 -13.74 11.36 -7.32
CA GLY A 264 -14.60 10.38 -8.00
C GLY A 264 -15.47 9.60 -7.02
N GLN A 265 -14.90 9.06 -5.93
CA GLN A 265 -15.63 8.34 -4.89
C GLN A 265 -15.17 8.76 -3.50
N LEU A 266 -16.12 9.05 -2.61
CA LEU A 266 -15.84 9.39 -1.22
C LEU A 266 -16.55 8.45 -0.25
N ASN A 267 -15.79 7.88 0.70
CA ASN A 267 -16.34 7.26 1.89
C ASN A 267 -15.86 8.00 3.14
N CYS A 268 -16.75 8.80 3.71
CA CYS A 268 -16.54 9.52 4.96
C CYS A 268 -17.50 9.07 6.08
N SER A 269 -18.09 7.88 5.97
CA SER A 269 -19.01 7.33 6.97
C SER A 269 -18.35 7.18 8.34
N TYR A 270 -19.15 7.19 9.40
CA TYR A 270 -18.68 7.05 10.79
C TYR A 270 -17.65 8.12 11.19
N ASN A 271 -18.08 9.38 11.08
CA ASN A 271 -17.33 10.56 11.51
C ASN A 271 -18.25 11.49 12.35
N ASN A 272 -17.85 12.73 12.58
CA ASN A 272 -18.65 13.77 13.23
C ASN A 272 -18.98 14.91 12.24
N ILE A 273 -19.09 14.61 10.94
CA ILE A 273 -19.23 15.62 9.88
C ILE A 273 -20.59 16.27 9.99
N ARG A 274 -20.59 17.60 9.99
CA ARG A 274 -21.79 18.44 9.97
C ARG A 274 -22.03 19.06 8.61
N GLU A 275 -20.95 19.25 7.84
CA GLU A 275 -20.96 19.95 6.57
C GLU A 275 -20.00 19.26 5.58
N LEU A 276 -20.48 19.06 4.35
CA LEU A 276 -19.66 18.72 3.19
C LEU A 276 -19.34 20.04 2.49
N LYS A 277 -18.04 20.38 2.37
CA LYS A 277 -17.58 21.65 1.80
C LYS A 277 -17.18 21.49 0.34
N GLY A 278 -17.43 22.54 -0.44
CA GLY A 278 -17.12 22.53 -1.87
C GLY A 278 -18.16 21.78 -2.67
N GLY A 279 -17.80 21.42 -3.86
CA GLY A 279 -18.62 20.74 -4.86
C GLY A 279 -18.04 21.03 -6.22
N SER A 280 -17.91 20.04 -7.06
CA SER A 280 -17.37 20.18 -8.43
C SER A 280 -18.07 19.23 -9.38
N ASN A 281 -19.28 18.75 -9.02
CA ASN A 281 -20.09 17.82 -9.80
C ASN A 281 -19.33 16.57 -10.27
N SER A 282 -18.36 16.07 -9.45
CA SER A 282 -17.45 15.01 -9.88
C SER A 282 -17.63 13.69 -9.12
N LEU A 283 -18.49 13.65 -8.08
CA LEU A 283 -18.71 12.43 -7.33
C LEU A 283 -19.54 11.43 -8.13
N SER A 284 -19.04 10.21 -8.24
CA SER A 284 -19.80 9.06 -8.72
C SER A 284 -20.47 8.28 -7.57
N SER A 285 -19.96 8.37 -6.35
CA SER A 285 -20.58 7.76 -5.18
C SER A 285 -20.15 8.45 -3.89
N LEU A 286 -21.13 8.67 -3.00
CA LEU A 286 -20.92 9.25 -1.67
C LEU A 286 -21.44 8.29 -0.59
N TYR A 287 -20.53 7.90 0.32
CA TYR A 287 -20.86 7.13 1.53
C TYR A 287 -20.58 8.03 2.73
N CYS A 288 -21.64 8.63 3.28
CA CYS A 288 -21.55 9.56 4.42
C CYS A 288 -22.47 9.16 5.61
N SER A 289 -22.92 7.90 5.65
CA SER A 289 -23.73 7.39 6.76
C SER A 289 -23.07 7.54 8.12
N HIS A 290 -23.84 7.64 9.19
CA HIS A 290 -23.36 7.80 10.56
C HIS A 290 -22.46 9.05 10.74
N ASN A 291 -23.08 10.22 10.52
CA ASN A 291 -22.50 11.52 10.73
C ASN A 291 -23.52 12.46 11.41
N GLN A 292 -23.31 13.76 11.37
CA GLN A 292 -24.19 14.81 11.92
C GLN A 292 -24.65 15.78 10.82
N ILE A 293 -24.69 15.34 9.57
CA ILE A 293 -25.01 16.16 8.39
C ILE A 293 -26.48 16.57 8.46
N THR A 294 -26.76 17.85 8.25
CA THR A 294 -28.11 18.39 8.23
C THR A 294 -28.63 18.64 6.83
N ASP A 295 -27.74 18.86 5.88
CA ASP A 295 -28.05 19.15 4.48
C ASP A 295 -27.00 18.59 3.53
N ILE A 296 -27.42 18.22 2.33
CA ILE A 296 -26.53 17.78 1.23
C ILE A 296 -27.00 18.45 -0.06
N ASP A 297 -26.18 19.33 -0.59
CA ASP A 297 -26.41 19.94 -1.91
C ASP A 297 -26.05 18.91 -3.01
N ILE A 298 -27.04 18.10 -3.38
CA ILE A 298 -26.89 17.01 -4.33
C ILE A 298 -26.50 17.54 -5.71
N GLY A 299 -27.10 18.62 -6.18
CA GLY A 299 -26.84 19.18 -7.52
C GLY A 299 -25.42 19.70 -7.69
N ASN A 300 -24.75 20.08 -6.60
CA ASN A 300 -23.37 20.55 -6.61
C ASN A 300 -22.34 19.42 -6.44
N LEU A 301 -22.76 18.25 -5.97
CA LEU A 301 -21.87 17.13 -5.68
C LEU A 301 -21.79 16.09 -6.78
N PHE A 302 -22.89 15.85 -7.51
CA PHE A 302 -23.00 14.80 -8.50
C PHE A 302 -23.14 15.35 -9.91
N GLU A 303 -22.45 14.74 -10.88
CA GLU A 303 -22.74 14.87 -12.30
C GLU A 303 -23.86 13.91 -12.72
N ASP A 304 -24.32 13.99 -13.98
CA ASP A 304 -25.29 13.08 -14.61
C ASP A 304 -24.80 11.64 -14.78
N TRP A 305 -23.98 11.12 -13.83
CA TRP A 305 -23.44 9.77 -13.85
C TRP A 305 -24.17 8.85 -12.87
N PRO A 306 -24.31 7.54 -13.21
CA PRO A 306 -24.90 6.58 -12.29
C PRO A 306 -24.11 6.53 -10.98
N GLY A 307 -24.76 6.88 -9.88
CA GLY A 307 -24.09 7.03 -8.60
C GLY A 307 -24.89 6.50 -7.41
N ASN A 308 -24.20 6.36 -6.30
CA ASN A 308 -24.79 5.88 -5.08
C ASN A 308 -24.61 6.88 -3.95
N LEU A 309 -25.72 7.19 -3.25
CA LEU A 309 -25.74 8.01 -2.04
C LEU A 309 -26.13 7.15 -0.84
N TYR A 310 -25.25 7.06 0.17
CA TYR A 310 -25.53 6.44 1.45
C TYR A 310 -25.38 7.51 2.54
N CYS A 311 -26.50 8.00 3.08
CA CYS A 311 -26.56 9.09 4.04
C CYS A 311 -27.44 8.81 5.26
N ASP A 312 -27.78 7.54 5.50
CA ASP A 312 -28.53 7.12 6.68
C ASP A 312 -27.77 7.42 8.00
N HIS A 313 -28.50 7.52 9.11
CA HIS A 313 -27.98 7.90 10.43
C HIS A 313 -27.29 9.29 10.40
N ASN A 314 -28.05 10.30 9.91
CA ASN A 314 -27.68 11.70 9.90
C ASN A 314 -28.86 12.57 10.44
N ASN A 315 -28.69 13.88 10.39
CA ASN A 315 -29.71 14.85 10.81
C ASN A 315 -30.45 15.48 9.61
N ILE A 316 -30.43 14.82 8.45
CA ILE A 316 -31.02 15.31 7.21
C ILE A 316 -32.54 15.28 7.32
N SER A 317 -33.20 16.38 6.99
CA SER A 317 -34.67 16.49 6.98
C SER A 317 -35.25 16.24 5.57
N SER A 318 -34.57 16.70 4.54
CA SER A 318 -34.97 16.53 3.15
C SER A 318 -33.77 16.34 2.21
N LEU A 319 -34.02 15.66 1.10
CA LEU A 319 -33.08 15.51 -0.02
C LEU A 319 -33.80 15.91 -1.30
N ASP A 320 -33.26 16.88 -2.01
CA ASP A 320 -33.73 17.27 -3.34
C ASP A 320 -32.86 16.61 -4.40
N LEU A 321 -33.48 15.72 -5.19
CA LEU A 321 -32.87 14.98 -6.30
C LEU A 321 -33.36 15.52 -7.66
N THR A 322 -34.00 16.70 -7.67
CA THR A 322 -34.53 17.28 -8.90
C THR A 322 -33.41 17.50 -9.92
N GLY A 323 -33.60 16.97 -11.12
CA GLY A 323 -32.59 17.07 -12.20
C GLY A 323 -31.47 16.03 -12.17
N ILE A 324 -31.38 15.19 -11.14
CA ILE A 324 -30.36 14.14 -11.06
C ILE A 324 -30.88 12.85 -11.69
N LEU A 325 -30.51 12.61 -12.96
CA LEU A 325 -31.03 11.48 -13.74
C LEU A 325 -30.27 10.17 -13.54
N GLY A 326 -29.02 10.22 -13.13
CA GLY A 326 -28.12 9.06 -13.01
C GLY A 326 -28.03 8.40 -11.64
N MET A 327 -28.86 8.78 -10.66
CA MET A 327 -28.78 8.21 -9.31
C MET A 327 -29.31 6.77 -9.30
N GLU A 328 -28.41 5.81 -9.06
CA GLU A 328 -28.82 4.38 -9.00
C GLU A 328 -29.48 4.03 -7.66
N LYS A 329 -28.92 4.54 -6.55
CA LYS A 329 -29.38 4.16 -5.22
C LYS A 329 -29.19 5.26 -4.19
N VAL A 330 -30.25 5.49 -3.40
CA VAL A 330 -30.21 6.34 -2.20
C VAL A 330 -30.55 5.50 -0.99
N VAL A 331 -29.70 5.56 0.05
CA VAL A 331 -29.97 4.99 1.36
C VAL A 331 -30.01 6.12 2.39
N CYS A 332 -31.17 6.35 3.00
CA CYS A 332 -31.40 7.43 3.95
C CYS A 332 -32.29 6.98 5.11
N ASP A 333 -32.43 7.80 6.14
CA ASP A 333 -33.34 7.56 7.26
C ASP A 333 -34.81 7.65 6.82
N LYS A 334 -35.72 6.92 7.50
CA LYS A 334 -37.16 6.91 7.20
C LYS A 334 -37.79 8.30 7.18
N LYS A 335 -37.34 9.18 8.07
CA LYS A 335 -37.86 10.55 8.24
C LYS A 335 -37.53 11.53 7.12
N VAL A 336 -36.56 11.20 6.24
CA VAL A 336 -36.07 12.11 5.19
C VAL A 336 -37.15 12.34 4.13
N LYS A 337 -37.54 13.58 3.88
CA LYS A 337 -38.41 13.94 2.77
C LYS A 337 -37.62 13.90 1.47
N MET A 338 -38.07 13.12 0.50
CA MET A 338 -37.45 13.02 -0.83
C MET A 338 -38.20 13.89 -1.83
N ILE A 339 -37.49 14.65 -2.65
CA ILE A 339 -38.02 15.52 -3.70
C ILE A 339 -37.36 15.13 -5.02
N GLY A 340 -38.09 15.13 -6.14
CA GLY A 340 -37.54 14.99 -7.47
C GLY A 340 -36.88 13.63 -7.76
N VAL A 341 -37.34 12.54 -7.16
CA VAL A 341 -36.75 11.21 -7.37
C VAL A 341 -37.03 10.72 -8.79
N ALA A 342 -35.99 10.48 -9.58
CA ALA A 342 -36.09 9.97 -10.94
C ALA A 342 -36.62 8.53 -10.97
N SER A 343 -37.32 8.16 -12.08
CA SER A 343 -37.71 6.79 -12.34
C SER A 343 -36.46 5.89 -12.48
N GLY A 344 -36.40 4.79 -11.72
CA GLY A 344 -35.22 3.90 -11.72
C GLY A 344 -34.30 4.07 -10.51
N THR A 345 -34.36 5.18 -9.79
CA THR A 345 -33.60 5.36 -8.55
C THR A 345 -34.15 4.42 -7.45
N LYS A 346 -33.30 3.54 -6.93
CA LYS A 346 -33.66 2.65 -5.80
C LYS A 346 -33.51 3.40 -4.47
N VAL A 347 -34.62 3.72 -3.82
CA VAL A 347 -34.62 4.33 -2.48
C VAL A 347 -34.75 3.26 -1.41
N VAL A 348 -33.81 3.21 -0.46
CA VAL A 348 -33.82 2.33 0.71
C VAL A 348 -33.89 3.19 1.97
N ARG A 349 -34.96 3.02 2.76
CA ARG A 349 -35.20 3.75 4.00
C ARG A 349 -34.86 2.88 5.21
N LYS A 350 -34.03 3.37 6.11
CA LYS A 350 -33.59 2.68 7.33
C LYS A 350 -34.18 3.26 8.60
#